data_3d46e05a89761de7f8cdaf379230b0aa
#
_entry.id   3d46e05a89761de7f8cdaf379230b0aa
#
_cell.length_a   1.000
_cell.length_b   1.000
_cell.length_c   1.000
_cell.angle_alpha   90.00
_cell.angle_beta   90.00
_cell.angle_gamma   90.00
#
_symmetry.space_group_name_H-M   'P 1'
#
loop_
_entity.id
_entity.type
_entity.pdbx_description
1 polymer ?
#
loop_
_entity_poly.entity_id
_entity_poly.type
_entity_poly.pdbx_seq_one_letter_code
_entity_poly.pdbx_strand_id
1 'polypeptide(L)'
;MAEPYVPPPPEGPQAFMRPLGFADPFRWLVRGGVDLISHPGIALFYGVTFWFMAQILATVFKHKPEYTLTMVSGCLLVGPFLAMGLYEVSRKREQGEQPEMGKSLMCWDQHIRSMAMLVLVLMVLELLWGRASLVVFAVFFNTGMPSTTGVIEAVFNPQNMDFLFVYLGVGGVFASLVYGLSVVSIPMI
;
A
#
# COMPACT_ATOMS: atom_id res chain seq x y z
N MET A 1 27.79 51.93 -11.51
CA MET A 1 27.89 50.73 -10.68
C MET A 1 26.56 49.99 -10.84
N ALA A 2 26.55 48.83 -11.46
CA ALA A 2 25.35 48.01 -11.56
C ALA A 2 25.15 47.29 -10.22
N GLU A 3 23.94 47.39 -9.65
CA GLU A 3 23.60 46.61 -8.45
C GLU A 3 23.73 45.11 -8.73
N PRO A 4 24.30 44.35 -7.78
CA PRO A 4 24.39 42.90 -7.95
C PRO A 4 22.98 42.28 -8.01
N TYR A 5 22.71 41.53 -9.10
CA TYR A 5 21.46 40.78 -9.26
C TYR A 5 21.32 39.77 -8.11
N VAL A 6 20.35 39.99 -7.25
CA VAL A 6 19.91 39.03 -6.23
C VAL A 6 18.77 38.21 -6.82
N PRO A 7 18.96 36.91 -7.05
CA PRO A 7 17.87 36.07 -7.56
C PRO A 7 16.73 36.06 -6.55
N PRO A 8 15.45 36.11 -7.01
CA PRO A 8 14.31 36.03 -6.12
C PRO A 8 14.36 34.71 -5.33
N PRO A 9 13.91 34.72 -4.05
CA PRO A 9 13.86 33.50 -3.26
C PRO A 9 12.99 32.46 -4.00
N PRO A 10 13.35 31.16 -3.93
CA PRO A 10 12.59 30.11 -4.59
C PRO A 10 11.13 30.13 -4.11
N GLU A 11 10.22 30.39 -5.05
CA GLU A 11 8.78 30.34 -4.82
C GLU A 11 8.36 28.86 -4.71
N GLY A 12 8.15 28.39 -3.51
CA GLY A 12 7.64 27.06 -3.21
C GLY A 12 7.92 26.65 -1.76
N PRO A 13 7.12 25.74 -1.19
CA PRO A 13 7.41 25.20 0.12
C PRO A 13 8.77 24.50 0.09
N GLN A 14 9.77 25.08 0.77
CA GLN A 14 11.07 24.43 0.91
C GLN A 14 10.88 23.18 1.74
N ALA A 15 11.00 22.02 1.11
CA ALA A 15 11.02 20.74 1.79
C ALA A 15 12.29 20.63 2.61
N PHE A 16 12.23 20.96 3.90
CA PHE A 16 13.30 20.71 4.84
C PHE A 16 13.41 19.21 5.11
N MET A 17 14.44 18.58 4.58
CA MET A 17 14.76 17.20 4.94
C MET A 17 15.23 17.15 6.39
N ARG A 18 14.38 16.63 7.28
CA ARG A 18 14.73 16.41 8.68
C ARG A 18 15.49 15.07 8.78
N PRO A 19 16.64 15.02 9.48
CA PRO A 19 17.33 13.76 9.71
C PRO A 19 16.41 12.82 10.52
N LEU A 20 16.22 11.60 10.01
CA LEU A 20 15.39 10.58 10.65
C LEU A 20 16.22 9.80 11.67
N GLY A 21 15.70 9.65 12.88
CA GLY A 21 16.23 8.79 13.92
C GLY A 21 15.62 7.39 13.90
N PHE A 22 16.32 6.40 14.42
CA PHE A 22 15.82 5.02 14.53
C PHE A 22 14.53 4.89 15.35
N ALA A 23 14.22 5.85 16.21
CA ALA A 23 12.99 5.87 17.02
C ALA A 23 11.79 6.51 16.33
N ASP A 24 11.97 7.19 15.18
CA ASP A 24 10.90 7.91 14.50
C ASP A 24 9.79 6.99 13.97
N PRO A 25 10.06 5.80 13.42
CA PRO A 25 9.01 4.88 13.02
C PRO A 25 8.07 4.47 14.18
N PHE A 26 8.63 4.26 15.37
CA PHE A 26 7.83 3.94 16.56
C PHE A 26 6.98 5.13 17.01
N ARG A 27 7.51 6.35 16.91
CA ARG A 27 6.74 7.57 17.20
C ARG A 27 5.59 7.76 16.22
N TRP A 28 5.81 7.44 14.93
CA TRP A 28 4.74 7.49 13.93
C TRP A 28 3.63 6.47 14.21
N LEU A 29 3.99 5.25 14.61
CA LEU A 29 3.01 4.24 15.02
C LEU A 29 2.18 4.69 16.21
N VAL A 30 2.82 5.28 17.23
CA VAL A 30 2.12 5.82 18.41
C VAL A 30 1.19 6.95 18.01
N ARG A 31 1.64 7.89 17.16
CA ARG A 31 0.79 9.00 16.66
C ARG A 31 -0.39 8.46 15.87
N GLY A 32 -0.18 7.53 14.94
CA GLY A 32 -1.27 6.88 14.21
C GLY A 32 -2.27 6.18 15.13
N GLY A 33 -1.80 5.52 16.20
CA GLY A 33 -2.67 4.95 17.23
C GLY A 33 -3.50 5.99 17.97
N VAL A 34 -2.90 7.13 18.28
CA VAL A 34 -3.62 8.27 18.92
C VAL A 34 -4.66 8.86 17.95
N ASP A 35 -4.35 8.94 16.65
CA ASP A 35 -5.29 9.40 15.61
C ASP A 35 -6.53 8.49 15.53
N LEU A 36 -6.33 7.18 15.54
CA LEU A 36 -7.40 6.19 15.55
C LEU A 36 -8.33 6.33 16.76
N ILE A 37 -7.76 6.51 17.96
CA ILE A 37 -8.52 6.61 19.20
C ILE A 37 -9.26 7.96 19.28
N SER A 38 -8.70 9.03 18.70
CA SER A 38 -9.29 10.37 18.75
C SER A 38 -10.56 10.48 17.90
N HIS A 39 -10.67 9.71 16.81
CA HIS A 39 -11.83 9.73 15.90
C HIS A 39 -12.35 8.30 15.65
N PRO A 40 -12.94 7.66 16.68
CA PRO A 40 -13.29 6.24 16.62
C PRO A 40 -14.30 5.90 15.52
N GLY A 41 -15.21 6.82 15.17
CA GLY A 41 -16.19 6.60 14.11
C GLY A 41 -15.55 6.47 12.72
N ILE A 42 -14.58 7.34 12.40
CA ILE A 42 -13.86 7.31 11.13
C ILE A 42 -12.93 6.09 11.10
N ALA A 43 -12.20 5.86 12.19
CA ALA A 43 -11.30 4.72 12.34
C ALA A 43 -12.04 3.38 12.18
N LEU A 44 -13.22 3.24 12.79
CA LEU A 44 -14.06 2.07 12.68
C LEU A 44 -14.53 1.84 11.25
N PHE A 45 -14.95 2.89 10.55
CA PHE A 45 -15.39 2.80 9.15
C PHE A 45 -14.27 2.23 8.27
N TYR A 46 -13.08 2.82 8.31
CA TYR A 46 -11.95 2.33 7.51
C TYR A 46 -11.50 0.93 7.95
N GLY A 47 -11.46 0.66 9.25
CA GLY A 47 -11.12 -0.65 9.80
C GLY A 47 -12.08 -1.75 9.35
N VAL A 48 -13.40 -1.48 9.40
CA VAL A 48 -14.43 -2.42 8.90
C VAL A 48 -14.31 -2.62 7.40
N THR A 49 -14.04 -1.57 6.63
CA THR A 49 -13.86 -1.67 5.18
C THR A 49 -12.67 -2.57 4.82
N PHE A 50 -11.50 -2.37 5.44
CA PHE A 50 -10.34 -3.22 5.24
C PHE A 50 -10.58 -4.66 5.71
N TRP A 51 -11.24 -4.84 6.86
CA TRP A 51 -11.62 -6.16 7.35
C TRP A 51 -12.54 -6.89 6.36
N PHE A 52 -13.53 -6.18 5.81
CA PHE A 52 -14.45 -6.75 4.82
C PHE A 52 -13.73 -7.16 3.53
N MET A 53 -12.81 -6.33 3.04
CA MET A 53 -11.94 -6.67 1.91
C MET A 53 -11.12 -7.94 2.20
N ALA A 54 -10.53 -8.04 3.38
CA ALA A 54 -9.76 -9.22 3.79
C ALA A 54 -10.63 -10.48 3.85
N GLN A 55 -11.88 -10.39 4.35
CA GLN A 55 -12.82 -11.52 4.40
C GLN A 55 -13.24 -11.97 2.99
N ILE A 56 -13.49 -11.03 2.07
CA ILE A 56 -13.79 -11.35 0.68
C ILE A 56 -12.62 -12.11 0.04
N LEU A 57 -11.39 -11.58 0.18
CA LEU A 57 -10.18 -12.23 -0.33
C LEU A 57 -10.00 -13.64 0.25
N ALA A 58 -10.14 -13.80 1.56
CA ALA A 58 -10.00 -15.09 2.22
C ALA A 58 -11.06 -16.10 1.74
N THR A 59 -12.29 -15.63 1.50
CA THR A 59 -13.39 -16.48 1.01
C THR A 59 -13.16 -16.90 -0.43
N VAL A 60 -12.75 -15.97 -1.30
CA VAL A 60 -12.42 -16.27 -2.70
C VAL A 60 -11.23 -17.23 -2.76
N PHE A 61 -10.19 -16.99 -1.97
CA PHE A 61 -9.02 -17.86 -1.93
C PHE A 61 -9.37 -19.31 -1.51
N LYS A 62 -10.29 -19.49 -0.58
CA LYS A 62 -10.73 -20.82 -0.13
C LYS A 62 -11.56 -21.57 -1.15
N HIS A 63 -12.45 -20.88 -1.88
CA HIS A 63 -13.44 -21.55 -2.72
C HIS A 63 -13.12 -21.50 -4.21
N LYS A 64 -12.43 -20.46 -4.66
CA LYS A 64 -12.13 -20.16 -6.04
C LYS A 64 -10.74 -19.51 -6.18
N PRO A 65 -9.66 -20.25 -5.92
CA PRO A 65 -8.30 -19.69 -5.90
C PRO A 65 -7.89 -19.05 -7.24
N GLU A 66 -8.49 -19.49 -8.36
CA GLU A 66 -8.26 -18.93 -9.70
C GLU A 66 -8.66 -17.45 -9.82
N TYR A 67 -9.62 -16.99 -9.02
CA TYR A 67 -10.07 -15.58 -9.00
C TYR A 67 -9.34 -14.72 -7.98
N THR A 68 -8.46 -15.30 -7.15
CA THR A 68 -7.77 -14.57 -6.09
C THR A 68 -6.93 -13.42 -6.64
N LEU A 69 -6.20 -13.64 -7.73
CA LEU A 69 -5.38 -12.61 -8.36
C LEU A 69 -6.22 -11.41 -8.84
N THR A 70 -7.37 -11.69 -9.46
CA THR A 70 -8.30 -10.65 -9.92
C THR A 70 -8.86 -9.86 -8.74
N MET A 71 -9.19 -10.53 -7.63
CA MET A 71 -9.68 -9.87 -6.42
C MET A 71 -8.60 -9.04 -5.73
N VAL A 72 -7.37 -9.53 -5.66
CA VAL A 72 -6.23 -8.76 -5.14
C VAL A 72 -6.02 -7.50 -5.96
N SER A 73 -6.04 -7.59 -7.30
CA SER A 73 -5.95 -6.43 -8.18
C SER A 73 -7.06 -5.41 -7.92
N GLY A 74 -8.29 -5.88 -7.68
CA GLY A 74 -9.42 -5.02 -7.28
C GLY A 74 -9.19 -4.32 -5.94
N CYS A 75 -8.67 -5.03 -4.94
CA CYS A 75 -8.33 -4.47 -3.63
C CYS A 75 -7.18 -3.44 -3.73
N LEU A 76 -6.17 -3.71 -4.57
CA LEU A 76 -5.09 -2.76 -4.85
C LEU A 76 -5.60 -1.48 -5.53
N LEU A 77 -6.64 -1.58 -6.34
CA LEU A 77 -7.30 -0.42 -6.95
C LEU A 77 -7.94 0.48 -5.88
N VAL A 78 -8.61 -0.10 -4.90
CA VAL A 78 -9.36 0.63 -3.85
C VAL A 78 -8.44 1.08 -2.71
N GLY A 79 -7.40 0.31 -2.40
CA GLY A 79 -6.50 0.55 -1.27
C GLY A 79 -5.92 1.97 -1.18
N PRO A 80 -5.32 2.52 -2.25
CA PRO A 80 -4.77 3.88 -2.26
C PRO A 80 -5.82 4.96 -1.97
N PHE A 81 -7.06 4.80 -2.45
CA PHE A 81 -8.14 5.76 -2.16
C PHE A 81 -8.52 5.76 -0.68
N LEU A 82 -8.60 4.58 -0.07
CA LEU A 82 -8.86 4.46 1.37
C LEU A 82 -7.68 5.00 2.19
N ALA A 83 -6.44 4.74 1.78
CA ALA A 83 -5.27 5.26 2.45
C ALA A 83 -5.23 6.80 2.41
N MET A 84 -5.52 7.41 1.25
CA MET A 84 -5.59 8.86 1.11
C MET A 84 -6.62 9.48 2.05
N GLY A 85 -7.79 8.84 2.20
CA GLY A 85 -8.80 9.27 3.17
C GLY A 85 -8.28 9.29 4.61
N LEU A 86 -7.51 8.28 5.02
CA LEU A 86 -6.87 8.26 6.34
C LEU A 86 -5.79 9.33 6.50
N TYR A 87 -4.99 9.59 5.47
CA TYR A 87 -4.00 10.67 5.48
C TYR A 87 -4.66 12.04 5.64
N GLU A 88 -5.79 12.28 4.97
CA GLU A 88 -6.54 13.53 5.11
C GLU A 88 -7.05 13.75 6.55
N VAL A 89 -7.50 12.67 7.20
CA VAL A 89 -7.94 12.73 8.61
C VAL A 89 -6.78 13.13 9.52
N SER A 90 -5.60 12.48 9.37
CA SER A 90 -4.42 12.80 10.17
C SER A 90 -3.92 14.23 9.89
N ARG A 91 -3.91 14.64 8.62
CA ARG A 91 -3.50 15.99 8.20
C ARG A 91 -4.38 17.07 8.85
N LYS A 92 -5.69 16.92 8.78
CA LYS A 92 -6.62 17.89 9.37
C LYS A 92 -6.46 17.99 10.88
N ARG A 93 -6.25 16.85 11.53
CA ARG A 93 -5.97 16.85 12.97
C ARG A 93 -4.69 17.60 13.32
N GLU A 94 -3.61 17.41 12.56
CA GLU A 94 -2.35 18.14 12.76
C GLU A 94 -2.52 19.66 12.56
N GLN A 95 -3.45 20.07 11.70
CA GLN A 95 -3.84 21.46 11.49
C GLN A 95 -4.80 22.01 12.56
N GLY A 96 -5.23 21.18 13.53
CA GLY A 96 -6.20 21.57 14.57
C GLY A 96 -7.64 21.65 14.07
N GLU A 97 -7.92 21.18 12.85
CA GLU A 97 -9.24 21.10 12.27
C GLU A 97 -9.97 19.81 12.67
N GLN A 98 -11.30 19.86 12.69
CA GLN A 98 -12.12 18.67 12.91
C GLN A 98 -12.23 17.87 11.61
N PRO A 99 -11.77 16.60 11.57
CA PRO A 99 -11.91 15.79 10.38
C PRO A 99 -13.36 15.36 10.18
N GLU A 100 -13.87 15.57 8.96
CA GLU A 100 -15.20 15.18 8.53
C GLU A 100 -15.13 13.95 7.65
N MET A 101 -15.95 12.92 7.92
CA MET A 101 -15.98 11.68 7.16
C MET A 101 -16.27 11.89 5.68
N GLY A 102 -17.22 12.80 5.35
CA GLY A 102 -17.56 13.10 3.95
C GLY A 102 -16.40 13.68 3.16
N LYS A 103 -15.63 14.59 3.76
CA LYS A 103 -14.45 15.19 3.13
C LYS A 103 -13.30 14.17 3.00
N SER A 104 -13.14 13.30 3.98
CA SER A 104 -12.17 12.20 3.93
C SER A 104 -12.45 11.23 2.79
N LEU A 105 -13.72 10.90 2.54
CA LEU A 105 -14.12 10.00 1.46
C LEU A 105 -14.01 10.61 0.05
N MET A 106 -14.05 11.94 -0.07
CA MET A 106 -13.99 12.66 -1.35
C MET A 106 -12.67 13.39 -1.58
N CYS A 107 -11.67 13.22 -0.73
CA CYS A 107 -10.39 13.93 -0.85
C CYS A 107 -9.63 13.62 -2.15
N TRP A 108 -9.90 12.46 -2.78
CA TRP A 108 -9.29 12.02 -4.02
C TRP A 108 -9.83 12.71 -5.29
N ASP A 109 -10.99 13.36 -5.22
CA ASP A 109 -11.68 13.94 -6.40
C ASP A 109 -10.81 14.98 -7.12
N GLN A 110 -10.08 15.81 -6.37
CA GLN A 110 -9.20 16.82 -6.92
C GLN A 110 -7.94 16.25 -7.61
N HIS A 111 -7.55 15.03 -7.28
CA HIS A 111 -6.29 14.41 -7.72
C HIS A 111 -6.50 13.08 -8.48
N ILE A 112 -7.70 12.89 -9.05
CA ILE A 112 -8.11 11.63 -9.66
C ILE A 112 -7.16 11.15 -10.76
N ARG A 113 -6.56 12.05 -11.53
CA ARG A 113 -5.60 11.69 -12.60
C ARG A 113 -4.31 11.10 -12.04
N SER A 114 -3.74 11.73 -11.01
CA SER A 114 -2.51 11.26 -10.36
C SER A 114 -2.76 9.94 -9.64
N MET A 115 -3.92 9.80 -8.98
CA MET A 115 -4.34 8.56 -8.35
C MET A 115 -4.54 7.44 -9.37
N ALA A 116 -5.19 7.71 -10.49
CA ALA A 116 -5.38 6.72 -11.56
C ALA A 116 -4.05 6.23 -12.15
N MET A 117 -3.08 7.14 -12.33
CA MET A 117 -1.72 6.78 -12.78
C MET A 117 -1.02 5.88 -11.75
N LEU A 118 -1.08 6.23 -10.46
CA LEU A 118 -0.49 5.41 -9.40
C LEU A 118 -1.11 4.02 -9.38
N VAL A 119 -2.44 3.94 -9.40
CA VAL A 119 -3.18 2.67 -9.40
C VAL A 119 -2.83 1.82 -10.62
N LEU A 120 -2.69 2.44 -11.81
CA LEU A 120 -2.29 1.73 -13.02
C LEU A 120 -0.88 1.14 -12.88
N VAL A 121 0.07 1.88 -12.34
CA VAL A 121 1.43 1.39 -12.09
C VAL A 121 1.42 0.23 -11.08
N LEU A 122 0.67 0.36 -9.98
CA LEU A 122 0.54 -0.70 -8.98
C LEU A 122 -0.10 -1.96 -9.57
N MET A 123 -1.12 -1.81 -10.41
CA MET A 123 -1.77 -2.93 -11.11
C MET A 123 -0.81 -3.64 -12.06
N VAL A 124 0.01 -2.91 -12.82
CA VAL A 124 1.04 -3.51 -13.68
C VAL A 124 2.06 -4.30 -12.86
N LEU A 125 2.54 -3.74 -11.74
CA LEU A 125 3.45 -4.44 -10.84
C LEU A 125 2.84 -5.72 -10.27
N GLU A 126 1.55 -5.68 -9.90
CA GLU A 126 0.84 -6.87 -9.41
C GLU A 126 0.72 -7.96 -10.48
N LEU A 127 0.38 -7.57 -11.71
CA LEU A 127 0.32 -8.51 -12.83
C LEU A 127 1.69 -9.14 -13.12
N LEU A 128 2.76 -8.36 -13.06
CA LEU A 128 4.14 -8.85 -13.22
C LEU A 128 4.52 -9.80 -12.07
N TRP A 129 4.18 -9.44 -10.82
CA TRP A 129 4.38 -10.30 -9.67
C TRP A 129 3.63 -11.62 -9.82
N GLY A 130 2.35 -11.58 -10.22
CA GLY A 130 1.57 -12.79 -10.47
C GLY A 130 2.22 -13.71 -11.51
N ARG A 131 2.76 -13.14 -12.61
CA ARG A 131 3.51 -13.92 -13.62
C ARG A 131 4.82 -14.47 -13.07
N ALA A 132 5.60 -13.67 -12.37
CA ALA A 132 6.85 -14.11 -11.75
C ALA A 132 6.60 -15.23 -10.73
N SER A 133 5.56 -15.11 -9.91
CA SER A 133 5.13 -16.13 -8.96
C SER A 133 4.84 -17.48 -9.65
N LEU A 134 4.09 -17.46 -10.75
CA LEU A 134 3.81 -18.68 -11.54
C LEU A 134 5.09 -19.33 -12.08
N VAL A 135 6.05 -18.52 -12.56
CA VAL A 135 7.33 -19.04 -13.05
C VAL A 135 8.12 -19.69 -11.92
N VAL A 136 8.18 -19.05 -10.74
CA VAL A 136 8.85 -19.63 -9.57
C VAL A 136 8.20 -20.96 -9.20
N PHE A 137 6.86 -21.03 -9.16
CA PHE A 137 6.16 -22.29 -8.90
C PHE A 137 6.49 -23.36 -9.96
N ALA A 138 6.49 -23.00 -11.24
CA ALA A 138 6.77 -23.94 -12.33
C ALA A 138 8.18 -24.52 -12.27
N VAL A 139 9.16 -23.76 -11.79
CA VAL A 139 10.56 -24.23 -11.65
C VAL A 139 10.71 -25.27 -10.54
N PHE A 140 9.99 -25.10 -9.43
CA PHE A 140 10.14 -25.98 -8.26
C PHE A 140 9.12 -27.13 -8.21
N PHE A 141 7.96 -26.98 -8.85
CA PHE A 141 6.88 -27.95 -8.82
C PHE A 141 6.48 -28.37 -10.23
N ASN A 142 6.85 -29.57 -10.64
CA ASN A 142 6.52 -30.15 -11.95
C ASN A 142 5.04 -30.55 -12.12
N THR A 143 4.26 -30.51 -11.07
CA THR A 143 2.84 -30.84 -11.06
C THR A 143 2.04 -29.56 -10.94
N GLY A 144 1.41 -29.09 -12.01
CA GLY A 144 0.46 -27.94 -12.09
C GLY A 144 0.22 -27.09 -10.84
N MET A 145 -0.62 -26.06 -10.90
CA MET A 145 -0.91 -25.20 -9.74
C MET A 145 -1.35 -26.06 -8.54
N PRO A 146 -0.63 -26.02 -7.41
CA PRO A 146 -1.08 -26.72 -6.22
C PRO A 146 -2.44 -26.17 -5.76
N SER A 147 -3.29 -27.03 -5.23
CA SER A 147 -4.51 -26.63 -4.55
C SER A 147 -4.19 -25.66 -3.39
N THR A 148 -5.19 -24.91 -2.91
CA THR A 148 -5.02 -23.94 -1.82
C THR A 148 -4.31 -24.51 -0.59
N THR A 149 -4.62 -25.76 -0.24
CA THR A 149 -3.92 -26.53 0.79
C THR A 149 -2.47 -26.83 0.38
N GLY A 150 -2.25 -27.17 -0.87
CA GLY A 150 -0.90 -27.48 -1.38
C GLY A 150 0.04 -26.27 -1.36
N VAL A 151 -0.44 -25.04 -1.57
CA VAL A 151 0.41 -23.82 -1.45
C VAL A 151 0.86 -23.62 -0.01
N ILE A 152 -0.05 -23.74 0.94
CA ILE A 152 0.27 -23.57 2.38
C ILE A 152 1.25 -24.67 2.82
N GLU A 153 0.97 -25.92 2.48
CA GLU A 153 1.86 -27.05 2.79
C GLU A 153 3.21 -26.92 2.11
N ALA A 154 3.27 -26.46 0.86
CA ALA A 154 4.53 -26.25 0.12
C ALA A 154 5.39 -25.14 0.75
N VAL A 155 4.77 -24.03 1.18
CA VAL A 155 5.46 -22.90 1.82
C VAL A 155 5.98 -23.27 3.21
N PHE A 156 5.22 -24.05 3.99
CA PHE A 156 5.61 -24.42 5.37
C PHE A 156 6.32 -25.76 5.47
N ASN A 157 6.59 -26.44 4.34
CA ASN A 157 7.33 -27.71 4.35
C ASN A 157 8.84 -27.44 4.46
N PRO A 158 9.53 -27.96 5.50
CA PRO A 158 10.98 -27.79 5.66
C PRO A 158 11.83 -28.34 4.48
N GLN A 159 11.27 -29.23 3.68
CA GLN A 159 11.96 -29.79 2.51
C GLN A 159 12.00 -28.83 1.31
N ASN A 160 11.21 -27.77 1.33
CA ASN A 160 11.08 -26.80 0.21
C ASN A 160 11.75 -25.46 0.54
N MET A 161 12.83 -25.46 1.33
CA MET A 161 13.50 -24.22 1.75
C MET A 161 14.03 -23.40 0.56
N ASP A 162 14.57 -24.06 -0.47
CA ASP A 162 15.06 -23.38 -1.67
C ASP A 162 13.95 -22.65 -2.41
N PHE A 163 12.77 -23.26 -2.53
CA PHE A 163 11.57 -22.60 -3.05
C PHE A 163 11.20 -21.38 -2.20
N LEU A 164 11.18 -21.54 -0.89
CA LEU A 164 10.81 -20.46 0.04
C LEU A 164 11.76 -19.27 -0.10
N PHE A 165 13.07 -19.49 -0.15
CA PHE A 165 14.06 -18.44 -0.31
C PHE A 165 13.91 -17.70 -1.65
N VAL A 166 13.72 -18.42 -2.75
CA VAL A 166 13.54 -17.82 -4.08
C VAL A 166 12.22 -17.05 -4.14
N TYR A 167 11.13 -17.63 -3.62
CA TYR A 167 9.82 -17.01 -3.60
C TYR A 167 9.80 -15.72 -2.77
N LEU A 168 10.39 -15.76 -1.56
CA LEU A 168 10.52 -14.58 -0.70
C LEU A 168 11.47 -13.53 -1.30
N GLY A 169 12.57 -13.96 -1.96
CA GLY A 169 13.49 -13.06 -2.61
C GLY A 169 12.85 -12.28 -3.75
N VAL A 170 12.19 -12.99 -4.67
CA VAL A 170 11.47 -12.36 -5.79
C VAL A 170 10.30 -11.52 -5.27
N GLY A 171 9.50 -12.05 -4.34
CA GLY A 171 8.39 -11.32 -3.70
C GLY A 171 8.86 -10.07 -2.95
N GLY A 172 10.00 -10.16 -2.27
CA GLY A 172 10.62 -9.03 -1.56
C GLY A 172 11.02 -7.88 -2.49
N VAL A 173 11.50 -8.19 -3.70
CA VAL A 173 11.81 -7.17 -4.72
C VAL A 173 10.52 -6.45 -5.14
N PHE A 174 9.46 -7.19 -5.49
CA PHE A 174 8.17 -6.58 -5.87
C PHE A 174 7.56 -5.80 -4.71
N ALA A 175 7.57 -6.35 -3.51
CA ALA A 175 7.06 -5.68 -2.31
C ALA A 175 7.80 -4.36 -2.04
N SER A 176 9.13 -4.33 -2.21
CA SER A 176 9.94 -3.13 -2.05
C SER A 176 9.61 -2.07 -3.11
N LEU A 177 9.39 -2.48 -4.36
CA LEU A 177 8.97 -1.57 -5.44
C LEU A 177 7.59 -0.96 -5.16
N VAL A 178 6.61 -1.81 -4.82
CA VAL A 178 5.24 -1.35 -4.49
C VAL A 178 5.27 -0.42 -3.28
N TYR A 179 6.00 -0.79 -2.23
CA TYR A 179 6.15 0.03 -1.03
C TYR A 179 6.79 1.37 -1.34
N GLY A 180 7.94 1.38 -2.03
CA GLY A 180 8.66 2.61 -2.37
C GLY A 180 7.82 3.57 -3.21
N LEU A 181 7.11 3.06 -4.22
CA LEU A 181 6.21 3.88 -5.03
C LEU A 181 5.02 4.42 -4.21
N SER A 182 4.39 3.59 -3.39
CA SER A 182 3.21 3.99 -2.61
C SER A 182 3.55 5.01 -1.53
N VAL A 183 4.64 4.80 -0.77
CA VAL A 183 5.04 5.68 0.33
C VAL A 183 5.40 7.08 -0.15
N VAL A 184 5.98 7.20 -1.34
CA VAL A 184 6.34 8.52 -1.89
C VAL A 184 5.16 9.16 -2.61
N SER A 185 4.42 8.40 -3.42
CA SER A 185 3.39 8.96 -4.30
C SER A 185 2.12 9.36 -3.56
N ILE A 186 1.65 8.56 -2.58
CA ILE A 186 0.38 8.83 -1.89
C ILE A 186 0.40 10.15 -1.12
N PRO A 187 1.43 10.48 -0.32
CA PRO A 187 1.46 11.77 0.40
C PRO A 187 1.70 12.98 -0.50
N MET A 188 2.20 12.79 -1.73
CA MET A 188 2.48 13.88 -2.67
C MET A 188 1.29 14.21 -3.59
N ILE A 189 0.29 13.36 -3.63
CA ILE A 189 -0.95 13.55 -4.39
C ILE A 189 -1.96 14.33 -3.54
#